data_a7fdea5ae36c32aaf84b42536464a334
#
_entry.id   a7fdea5ae36c32aaf84b42536464a334
#
_cell.length_a   1.000
_cell.length_b   1.000
_cell.length_c   1.000
_cell.angle_alpha   90.00
_cell.angle_beta   90.00
_cell.angle_gamma   90.00
#
_symmetry.space_group_name_H-M   'P 1'
#
loop_
_entity.id
_entity.type
_entity.pdbx_description
1 polymer ?
#
loop_
_entity_poly.entity_id
_entity_poly.type
_entity_poly.pdbx_seq_one_letter_code
_entity_poly.pdbx_strand_id
1 'polypeptide(L)'
;DRSRGLGDVYKRQGMTNTLKYRDFDLAFTLQGQVGGKVYNTDNNYNEFRMWNTKYVANRWLSVEYPGDGKTPFRDNGIQHSLTDDQIEDAGFIALRDVTLGYDLPRKAARKVGLSKLRVYVSAQNLLYLWSDGYRGINPEARYASGVYRTAMARNALQRGAFPIQRTFSACLLYTSPSP
;
A
#
# COMPACT_ATOMS: atom_id res chain seq x y z
N ASP A 1 -2.65 -34.62 -7.64
CA ASP A 1 -3.41 -33.68 -6.77
C ASP A 1 -2.62 -32.40 -6.65
N ARG A 2 -3.04 -31.41 -7.41
CA ARG A 2 -2.41 -30.09 -7.35
C ARG A 2 -2.94 -29.41 -6.09
N SER A 3 -2.14 -29.43 -5.04
CA SER A 3 -2.34 -28.60 -3.87
C SER A 3 -2.59 -27.14 -4.32
N ARG A 4 -3.85 -26.75 -4.35
CA ARG A 4 -4.23 -25.35 -4.45
C ARG A 4 -4.00 -24.72 -3.09
N GLY A 5 -2.71 -24.61 -2.70
CA GLY A 5 -2.34 -23.83 -1.54
C GLY A 5 -2.73 -22.38 -1.75
N LEU A 6 -2.97 -21.65 -0.68
CA LEU A 6 -3.18 -20.20 -0.63
C LEU A 6 -2.01 -19.38 -1.22
N GLY A 7 -1.08 -20.00 -1.90
CA GLY A 7 0.06 -19.42 -2.58
C GLY A 7 -0.17 -19.30 -4.07
N ASP A 8 -1.16 -18.54 -4.50
CA ASP A 8 -1.20 -18.09 -5.89
C ASP A 8 0.10 -17.36 -6.19
N VAL A 9 0.74 -17.75 -7.30
CA VAL A 9 1.97 -17.10 -7.78
C VAL A 9 1.63 -15.65 -8.09
N TYR A 10 2.00 -14.74 -7.22
CA TYR A 10 1.91 -13.32 -7.51
C TYR A 10 3.13 -12.87 -8.32
N LYS A 11 2.89 -11.99 -9.27
CA LYS A 11 3.95 -11.31 -10.02
C LYS A 11 4.14 -9.92 -9.41
N ARG A 12 5.37 -9.65 -8.96
CA ARG A 12 5.76 -8.34 -8.44
C ARG A 12 6.82 -7.74 -9.34
N GLN A 13 6.60 -6.50 -9.77
CA GLN A 13 7.53 -5.78 -10.61
C GLN A 13 7.74 -4.36 -10.11
N GLY A 14 8.93 -3.83 -10.36
CA GLY A 14 9.29 -2.44 -10.12
C GLY A 14 9.99 -1.86 -11.34
N MET A 15 9.71 -0.58 -11.63
CA MET A 15 10.33 0.18 -12.70
C MET A 15 10.76 1.53 -12.14
N THR A 16 12.05 1.84 -12.27
CA THR A 16 12.60 3.15 -11.93
C THR A 16 13.03 3.86 -13.20
N ASN A 17 12.59 5.10 -13.37
CA ASN A 17 12.98 5.98 -14.48
C ASN A 17 13.59 7.26 -13.96
N THR A 18 14.58 7.77 -14.70
CA THR A 18 15.17 9.07 -14.48
C THR A 18 15.16 9.85 -15.78
N LEU A 19 14.49 10.99 -15.78
CA LEU A 19 14.39 11.91 -16.91
C LEU A 19 15.19 13.17 -16.58
N LYS A 20 16.00 13.63 -17.53
CA LYS A 20 16.77 14.88 -17.39
C LYS A 20 16.42 15.82 -18.53
N TYR A 21 16.11 17.04 -18.16
CA TYR A 21 15.89 18.10 -19.12
C TYR A 21 16.53 19.41 -18.63
N ARG A 22 17.61 19.82 -19.30
CA ARG A 22 18.45 20.96 -18.90
C ARG A 22 18.92 20.80 -17.45
N ASP A 23 18.53 21.74 -16.59
CA ASP A 23 18.91 21.78 -15.17
C ASP A 23 17.91 21.03 -14.27
N PHE A 24 16.88 20.43 -14.85
CA PHE A 24 15.89 19.63 -14.14
C PHE A 24 16.14 18.14 -14.28
N ASP A 25 15.89 17.40 -13.23
CA ASP A 25 15.79 15.95 -13.24
C ASP A 25 14.56 15.48 -12.48
N LEU A 26 13.91 14.49 -13.03
CA LEU A 26 12.78 13.80 -12.43
C LEU A 26 13.10 12.32 -12.34
N ALA A 27 13.14 11.79 -11.13
CA ALA A 27 13.24 10.35 -10.90
C ALA A 27 11.92 9.85 -10.28
N PHE A 28 11.44 8.70 -10.75
CA PHE A 28 10.26 8.08 -10.15
C PHE A 28 10.36 6.57 -10.20
N THR A 29 9.76 5.92 -9.20
CA THR A 29 9.67 4.46 -9.09
C THR A 29 8.22 4.03 -9.03
N LEU A 30 7.81 3.23 -10.02
CA LEU A 30 6.54 2.51 -10.05
C LEU A 30 6.75 1.09 -9.55
N GLN A 31 5.84 0.60 -8.74
CA GLN A 31 5.81 -0.77 -8.27
C GLN A 31 4.41 -1.34 -8.42
N GLY A 32 4.32 -2.57 -8.91
CA GLY A 32 3.05 -3.27 -9.05
C GLY A 32 3.14 -4.71 -8.58
N GLN A 33 2.02 -5.21 -8.10
CA GLN A 33 1.79 -6.61 -7.79
C GLN A 33 0.46 -7.04 -8.38
N VAL A 34 0.48 -8.13 -9.15
CA VAL A 34 -0.73 -8.73 -9.74
C VAL A 34 -0.85 -10.16 -9.22
N GLY A 35 -2.07 -10.54 -8.88
CA GLY A 35 -2.33 -11.79 -8.16
C GLY A 35 -1.89 -11.69 -6.70
N GLY A 36 -1.96 -12.82 -6.01
CA GLY A 36 -1.70 -12.90 -4.58
C GLY A 36 -2.94 -12.62 -3.75
N LYS A 37 -3.33 -13.64 -3.01
CA LYS A 37 -4.46 -13.56 -2.09
C LYS A 37 -3.96 -13.27 -0.69
N VAL A 38 -4.74 -12.48 0.05
CA VAL A 38 -4.54 -12.27 1.48
C VAL A 38 -5.76 -12.71 2.24
N TYR A 39 -5.53 -13.29 3.40
CA TYR A 39 -6.58 -13.59 4.36
C TYR A 39 -6.73 -12.39 5.29
N ASN A 40 -7.73 -11.54 5.00
CA ASN A 40 -7.96 -10.30 5.72
C ASN A 40 -8.88 -10.53 6.92
N THR A 41 -8.31 -10.59 8.12
CA THR A 41 -9.06 -10.78 9.35
C THR A 41 -9.50 -9.47 10.02
N ASP A 42 -9.12 -8.32 9.49
CA ASP A 42 -9.49 -7.03 10.07
C ASP A 42 -11.00 -6.80 9.99
N ASN A 43 -11.62 -7.22 8.89
CA ASN A 43 -13.07 -7.09 8.72
C ASN A 43 -13.84 -7.93 9.75
N ASN A 44 -13.43 -9.18 9.99
CA ASN A 44 -14.05 -10.04 10.99
C ASN A 44 -13.94 -9.44 12.40
N TYR A 45 -12.74 -8.99 12.77
CA TYR A 45 -12.53 -8.38 14.08
C TYR A 45 -13.32 -7.09 14.27
N ASN A 46 -13.34 -6.24 13.26
CA ASN A 46 -14.08 -4.98 13.29
C ASN A 46 -15.58 -5.20 13.23
N GLU A 47 -16.04 -6.21 12.53
CA GLU A 47 -17.44 -6.61 12.48
C GLU A 47 -17.94 -7.05 13.85
N PHE A 48 -17.21 -7.90 14.54
CA PHE A 48 -17.55 -8.32 15.90
C PHE A 48 -17.69 -7.13 16.84
N ARG A 49 -16.84 -6.11 16.70
CA ARG A 49 -16.90 -4.88 17.49
C ARG A 49 -17.79 -3.79 16.93
N MET A 50 -18.48 -4.02 15.83
CA MET A 50 -19.30 -3.03 15.11
C MET A 50 -18.55 -1.78 14.63
N TRP A 51 -17.25 -1.84 14.44
CA TRP A 51 -16.47 -0.68 14.04
C TRP A 51 -16.49 -0.39 12.54
N ASN A 52 -16.79 -1.41 11.72
CA ASN A 52 -16.85 -1.25 10.27
C ASN A 52 -18.30 -1.21 9.77
N THR A 53 -18.92 -0.04 9.89
CA THR A 53 -20.30 0.17 9.45
C THR A 53 -20.49 0.02 7.94
N LYS A 54 -19.48 0.35 7.13
CA LYS A 54 -19.56 0.20 5.68
C LYS A 54 -19.68 -1.26 5.25
N TYR A 55 -18.91 -2.15 5.89
CA TYR A 55 -18.93 -3.58 5.61
C TYR A 55 -20.26 -4.22 6.03
N VAL A 56 -20.85 -3.73 7.12
CA VAL A 56 -22.05 -4.34 7.71
C VAL A 56 -23.35 -3.70 7.24
N ALA A 57 -23.29 -2.59 6.51
CA ALA A 57 -24.47 -1.82 6.11
C ALA A 57 -25.48 -2.62 5.28
N ASN A 58 -24.98 -3.50 4.40
CA ASN A 58 -25.78 -4.27 3.45
C ASN A 58 -25.84 -5.77 3.77
N ARG A 59 -25.64 -6.15 5.02
CA ARG A 59 -25.72 -7.56 5.43
C ARG A 59 -27.12 -8.12 5.36
N TRP A 60 -27.21 -9.42 5.27
CA TRP A 60 -28.47 -10.14 5.42
C TRP A 60 -29.06 -9.93 6.84
N LEU A 61 -30.30 -9.52 6.91
CA LEU A 61 -31.02 -9.35 8.19
C LEU A 61 -32.19 -10.32 8.31
N SER A 62 -32.97 -10.49 7.26
CA SER A 62 -34.10 -11.40 7.17
C SER A 62 -34.43 -11.72 5.72
N VAL A 63 -35.43 -12.58 5.51
CA VAL A 63 -35.91 -12.90 4.15
C VAL A 63 -36.46 -11.67 3.45
N GLU A 64 -37.08 -10.75 4.17
CA GLU A 64 -37.59 -9.47 3.65
C GLU A 64 -36.46 -8.46 3.38
N TYR A 65 -35.34 -8.59 4.09
CA TYR A 65 -34.17 -7.72 3.98
C TYR A 65 -32.90 -8.54 3.75
N PRO A 66 -32.74 -9.12 2.55
CA PRO A 66 -31.62 -10.03 2.24
C PRO A 66 -30.27 -9.33 2.09
N GLY A 67 -30.26 -8.00 2.14
CA GLY A 67 -29.02 -7.22 1.97
C GLY A 67 -28.42 -7.38 0.57
N ASP A 68 -27.09 -7.51 0.51
CA ASP A 68 -26.34 -7.70 -0.74
C ASP A 68 -26.25 -9.16 -1.22
N GLY A 69 -26.87 -10.09 -0.48
CA GLY A 69 -26.82 -11.51 -0.74
C GLY A 69 -25.47 -12.19 -0.56
N LYS A 70 -24.48 -11.46 -0.04
CA LYS A 70 -23.09 -11.94 0.15
C LYS A 70 -22.64 -11.83 1.59
N THR A 71 -23.02 -10.76 2.28
CA THR A 71 -22.62 -10.50 3.66
C THR A 71 -23.59 -11.22 4.60
N PRO A 72 -23.13 -12.21 5.39
CA PRO A 72 -23.99 -13.02 6.22
C PRO A 72 -24.58 -12.24 7.40
N PHE A 73 -25.61 -12.80 8.00
CA PHE A 73 -26.15 -12.30 9.27
C PHE A 73 -25.08 -12.31 10.36
N ARG A 74 -25.11 -11.31 11.20
CA ARG A 74 -24.24 -11.26 12.37
C ARG A 74 -24.77 -12.19 13.45
N ASP A 75 -24.01 -13.24 13.73
CA ASP A 75 -24.21 -14.07 14.90
C ASP A 75 -23.10 -13.81 15.92
N ASN A 76 -23.50 -13.51 17.16
CA ASN A 76 -22.57 -13.30 18.27
C ASN A 76 -21.80 -14.56 18.69
N GLY A 77 -22.23 -15.74 18.27
CA GLY A 77 -21.64 -17.03 18.59
C GLY A 77 -20.79 -17.66 17.49
N ILE A 78 -20.95 -17.24 16.23
CA ILE A 78 -20.20 -17.79 15.11
C ILE A 78 -19.00 -16.89 14.85
N GLN A 79 -17.82 -17.40 15.11
CA GLN A 79 -16.60 -16.81 14.57
C GLN A 79 -16.55 -17.12 13.08
N HIS A 80 -16.72 -16.10 12.23
CA HIS A 80 -16.49 -16.18 10.79
C HIS A 80 -14.99 -16.33 10.49
N SER A 81 -14.33 -17.24 11.21
CA SER A 81 -12.93 -17.57 10.97
C SER A 81 -12.85 -18.63 9.89
N LEU A 82 -11.91 -18.44 8.97
CA LEU A 82 -11.61 -19.37 7.86
C LEU A 82 -12.71 -19.46 6.78
N THR A 83 -13.45 -18.39 6.57
CA THR A 83 -14.39 -18.27 5.46
C THR A 83 -13.70 -17.67 4.22
N ASP A 84 -14.15 -18.03 3.04
CA ASP A 84 -13.59 -17.60 1.77
C ASP A 84 -13.87 -16.12 1.45
N ASP A 85 -14.91 -15.53 2.03
CA ASP A 85 -15.21 -14.10 1.93
C ASP A 85 -14.13 -13.18 2.51
N GLN A 86 -13.22 -13.75 3.33
CA GLN A 86 -12.06 -13.06 3.88
C GLN A 86 -10.81 -13.20 3.03
N ILE A 87 -10.88 -13.99 1.97
CA ILE A 87 -9.78 -14.13 1.00
C ILE A 87 -9.92 -13.06 -0.07
N GLU A 88 -9.05 -12.06 0.00
CA GLU A 88 -9.10 -10.88 -0.84
C GLU A 88 -7.92 -10.81 -1.80
N ASP A 89 -8.12 -10.14 -2.95
CA ASP A 89 -7.05 -9.87 -3.90
C ASP A 89 -6.22 -8.69 -3.45
N ALA A 90 -4.93 -8.93 -3.18
CA ALA A 90 -3.96 -7.93 -2.73
C ALA A 90 -3.15 -7.31 -3.88
N GLY A 91 -3.67 -7.34 -5.10
CA GLY A 91 -3.06 -6.65 -6.24
C GLY A 91 -3.04 -5.14 -6.06
N PHE A 92 -1.95 -4.49 -6.46
CA PHE A 92 -1.81 -3.04 -6.38
C PHE A 92 -0.84 -2.48 -7.41
N ILE A 93 -0.94 -1.17 -7.67
CA ILE A 93 0.04 -0.35 -8.37
C ILE A 93 0.33 0.87 -7.50
N ALA A 94 1.61 1.15 -7.27
CA ALA A 94 2.06 2.24 -6.42
C ALA A 94 3.12 3.10 -7.11
N LEU A 95 2.99 4.41 -6.98
CA LEU A 95 4.04 5.37 -7.25
C LEU A 95 4.80 5.61 -5.95
N ARG A 96 5.92 4.84 -5.80
CA ARG A 96 6.67 4.73 -4.54
C ARG A 96 7.44 5.97 -4.20
N ASP A 97 8.27 6.37 -5.13
CA ASP A 97 9.18 7.48 -4.94
C ASP A 97 9.08 8.38 -6.16
N VAL A 98 8.99 9.67 -5.92
CA VAL A 98 9.10 10.72 -6.93
C VAL A 98 10.05 11.77 -6.40
N THR A 99 11.07 12.09 -7.16
CA THR A 99 12.02 13.16 -6.83
C THR A 99 12.16 14.09 -8.01
N LEU A 100 11.91 15.36 -7.78
CA LEU A 100 12.14 16.43 -8.73
C LEU A 100 13.31 17.28 -8.25
N GLY A 101 14.40 17.30 -8.99
CA GLY A 101 15.58 18.08 -8.72
C GLY A 101 15.77 19.24 -9.69
N TYR A 102 16.36 20.32 -9.21
CA TYR A 102 16.76 21.48 -10.00
C TYR A 102 18.16 21.93 -9.59
N ASP A 103 19.08 21.89 -10.52
CA ASP A 103 20.44 22.45 -10.36
C ASP A 103 20.42 23.93 -10.74
N LEU A 104 20.67 24.83 -9.79
CA LEU A 104 20.71 26.26 -10.09
C LEU A 104 21.90 26.58 -11.02
N PRO A 105 21.71 27.44 -12.02
CA PRO A 105 22.80 27.90 -12.87
C PRO A 105 23.93 28.51 -12.03
N ARG A 106 25.18 28.23 -12.42
CA ARG A 106 26.38 28.70 -11.67
C ARG A 106 26.38 30.20 -11.41
N LYS A 107 25.84 30.99 -12.35
CA LYS A 107 25.73 32.46 -12.20
C LYS A 107 24.80 32.84 -11.03
N ALA A 108 23.71 32.12 -10.83
CA ALA A 108 22.77 32.33 -9.73
C ALA A 108 23.34 31.86 -8.41
N ALA A 109 23.97 30.68 -8.36
CA ALA A 109 24.61 30.14 -7.18
C ALA A 109 25.72 31.07 -6.64
N ARG A 110 26.55 31.63 -7.52
CA ARG A 110 27.61 32.59 -7.15
C ARG A 110 27.10 33.88 -6.52
N LYS A 111 25.91 34.35 -6.88
CA LYS A 111 25.31 35.55 -6.27
C LYS A 111 25.05 35.38 -4.78
N VAL A 112 24.85 34.16 -4.32
CA VAL A 112 24.65 33.81 -2.89
C VAL A 112 25.91 33.22 -2.28
N GLY A 113 27.08 33.38 -2.94
CA GLY A 113 28.37 32.91 -2.41
C GLY A 113 28.61 31.40 -2.49
N LEU A 114 27.86 30.68 -3.33
CA LEU A 114 27.97 29.23 -3.47
C LEU A 114 28.59 28.84 -4.80
N SER A 115 29.36 27.75 -4.81
CA SER A 115 29.92 27.16 -6.02
C SER A 115 28.87 26.36 -6.79
N LYS A 116 28.00 25.65 -6.07
CA LYS A 116 26.89 24.87 -6.59
C LYS A 116 25.72 24.92 -5.62
N LEU A 117 24.50 25.00 -6.16
CA LEU A 117 23.28 24.90 -5.40
C LEU A 117 22.28 24.04 -6.14
N ARG A 118 21.77 23.01 -5.50
CA ARG A 118 20.74 22.14 -5.99
C ARG A 118 19.58 22.11 -4.99
N VAL A 119 18.38 22.26 -5.51
CA VAL A 119 17.12 22.11 -4.76
C VAL A 119 16.44 20.84 -5.24
N TYR A 120 15.92 20.02 -4.34
CA TYR A 120 15.05 18.92 -4.74
C TYR A 120 13.92 18.72 -3.76
N VAL A 121 12.81 18.26 -4.30
CA VAL A 121 11.64 17.82 -3.54
C VAL A 121 11.42 16.35 -3.84
N SER A 122 11.03 15.61 -2.82
CA SER A 122 10.68 14.19 -2.97
C SER A 122 9.37 13.87 -2.27
N ALA A 123 8.66 12.92 -2.84
CA ALA A 123 7.44 12.39 -2.28
C ALA A 123 7.50 10.85 -2.28
N GLN A 124 7.11 10.24 -1.17
CA GLN A 124 7.01 8.79 -1.05
C GLN A 124 5.55 8.36 -0.97
N ASN A 125 5.25 7.21 -1.58
CA ASN A 125 3.91 6.64 -1.65
C ASN A 125 2.85 7.65 -2.15
N LEU A 126 3.19 8.42 -3.18
CA LEU A 126 2.38 9.53 -3.66
C LEU A 126 1.02 9.07 -4.19
N LEU A 127 1.00 7.96 -4.92
CA LEU A 127 -0.20 7.33 -5.44
C LEU A 127 -0.20 5.85 -5.13
N TYR A 128 -1.35 5.35 -4.73
CA TYR A 128 -1.54 3.94 -4.45
C TYR A 128 -2.93 3.51 -4.91
N LEU A 129 -2.97 2.56 -5.84
CA LEU A 129 -4.18 1.96 -6.38
C LEU A 129 -4.13 0.47 -6.08
N TRP A 130 -5.20 -0.07 -5.56
CA TRP A 130 -5.34 -1.49 -5.27
C TRP A 130 -6.60 -2.08 -5.89
N SER A 131 -6.68 -3.40 -5.91
CA SER A 131 -7.81 -4.14 -6.45
C SER A 131 -9.12 -3.78 -5.75
N ASP A 132 -10.21 -3.65 -6.50
CA ASP A 132 -11.56 -3.39 -5.97
C ASP A 132 -12.06 -4.48 -5.02
N GLY A 133 -11.52 -5.69 -5.15
CA GLY A 133 -11.82 -6.81 -4.24
C GLY A 133 -11.10 -6.73 -2.89
N TYR A 134 -10.25 -5.72 -2.65
CA TYR A 134 -9.54 -5.55 -1.39
C TYR A 134 -10.24 -4.52 -0.49
N ARG A 135 -10.72 -4.97 0.66
CA ARG A 135 -11.48 -4.16 1.64
C ARG A 135 -10.60 -3.58 2.76
N GLY A 136 -9.32 -3.96 2.79
CA GLY A 136 -8.36 -3.47 3.78
C GLY A 136 -7.81 -2.09 3.48
N ILE A 137 -6.92 -1.61 4.33
CA ILE A 137 -6.30 -0.27 4.24
C ILE A 137 -4.87 -0.31 3.70
N ASN A 138 -4.27 -1.49 3.61
CA ASN A 138 -2.91 -1.68 3.12
C ASN A 138 -2.71 -3.10 2.58
N PRO A 139 -2.76 -3.33 1.27
CA PRO A 139 -2.65 -4.66 0.68
C PRO A 139 -1.27 -5.31 0.84
N GLU A 140 -0.26 -4.55 1.24
CA GLU A 140 1.09 -5.06 1.51
C GLU A 140 1.32 -5.45 2.97
N ALA A 141 0.46 -5.02 3.88
CA ALA A 141 0.62 -5.34 5.29
C ALA A 141 0.49 -6.85 5.51
N ARG A 142 1.36 -7.37 6.36
CA ARG A 142 1.36 -8.77 6.79
C ARG A 142 1.47 -8.82 8.30
N TYR A 143 0.79 -9.78 8.89
CA TYR A 143 0.81 -9.97 10.33
C TYR A 143 2.08 -10.70 10.74
N ALA A 144 2.91 -10.06 11.53
CA ALA A 144 4.20 -10.56 11.98
C ALA A 144 4.18 -11.27 13.35
N SER A 145 3.01 -11.72 13.83
CA SER A 145 2.93 -12.40 15.13
C SER A 145 3.52 -13.79 15.10
N GLY A 146 4.27 -14.15 16.15
CA GLY A 146 4.86 -15.45 16.35
C GLY A 146 3.87 -16.62 16.57
N VAL A 147 2.56 -16.34 16.61
CA VAL A 147 1.50 -17.34 16.79
C VAL A 147 1.39 -18.26 15.57
N TYR A 148 1.63 -17.76 14.37
CA TYR A 148 1.58 -18.55 13.15
C TYR A 148 3.00 -18.94 12.72
N ARG A 149 3.35 -20.20 13.00
CA ARG A 149 4.72 -20.72 12.78
C ARG A 149 5.07 -20.99 11.32
N THR A 150 4.10 -21.13 10.43
CA THR A 150 4.37 -21.42 9.02
C THR A 150 4.61 -20.14 8.22
N ALA A 151 5.62 -20.18 7.34
CA ALA A 151 5.93 -19.04 6.44
C ALA A 151 4.74 -18.66 5.56
N MET A 152 3.94 -19.65 5.12
CA MET A 152 2.74 -19.42 4.30
C MET A 152 1.67 -18.64 5.06
N ALA A 153 1.39 -19.00 6.32
CA ALA A 153 0.41 -18.26 7.13
C ALA A 153 0.86 -16.83 7.41
N ARG A 154 2.15 -16.60 7.64
CA ARG A 154 2.70 -15.25 7.83
C ARG A 154 2.59 -14.38 6.59
N ASN A 155 2.74 -14.96 5.41
CA ASN A 155 2.70 -14.23 4.15
C ASN A 155 1.29 -13.95 3.63
N ALA A 156 0.30 -14.71 4.07
CA ALA A 156 -1.08 -14.58 3.63
C ALA A 156 -1.98 -13.83 4.62
N LEU A 157 -1.67 -13.90 5.92
CA LEU A 157 -2.52 -13.31 6.96
C LEU A 157 -2.32 -11.81 7.06
N GLN A 158 -3.42 -11.07 7.08
CA GLN A 158 -3.47 -9.64 7.36
C GLN A 158 -4.33 -9.37 8.59
N ARG A 159 -3.78 -8.65 9.56
CA ARG A 159 -4.46 -8.21 10.77
C ARG A 159 -3.77 -6.98 11.35
N GLY A 160 -4.54 -5.95 11.71
CA GLY A 160 -3.98 -4.74 12.32
C GLY A 160 -3.09 -3.95 11.36
N ALA A 161 -3.49 -3.84 10.10
CA ALA A 161 -2.74 -3.09 9.10
C ALA A 161 -2.70 -1.59 9.42
N PHE A 162 -1.53 -0.97 9.27
CA PHE A 162 -1.41 0.49 9.29
C PHE A 162 -1.62 1.06 7.89
N PRO A 163 -2.27 2.25 7.79
CA PRO A 163 -2.41 2.96 6.53
C PRO A 163 -1.03 3.27 5.93
N ILE A 164 -0.97 3.27 4.60
CA ILE A 164 0.23 3.67 3.86
C ILE A 164 0.38 5.19 4.01
N GLN A 165 1.50 5.61 4.59
CA GLN A 165 1.79 7.02 4.80
C GLN A 165 2.41 7.64 3.56
N ARG A 166 1.96 8.86 3.22
CA ARG A 166 2.60 9.72 2.24
C ARG A 166 3.61 10.62 2.96
N THR A 167 4.83 10.66 2.45
CA THR A 167 5.89 11.50 3.02
C THR A 167 6.37 12.48 1.97
N PHE A 168 6.51 13.74 2.32
CA PHE A 168 7.06 14.79 1.48
C PHE A 168 8.31 15.35 2.13
N SER A 169 9.35 15.56 1.34
CA SER A 169 10.61 16.12 1.79
C SER A 169 11.10 17.18 0.81
N ALA A 170 11.71 18.25 1.33
CA ALA A 170 12.38 19.25 0.54
C ALA A 170 13.80 19.44 1.08
N CYS A 171 14.77 19.45 0.17
CA CYS A 171 16.19 19.51 0.54
C CYS A 171 16.96 20.49 -0.33
N LEU A 172 18.01 21.05 0.26
CA LEU A 172 19.01 21.90 -0.40
C LEU A 172 20.38 21.21 -0.29
N LEU A 173 21.05 21.07 -1.43
CA LEU A 173 22.44 20.64 -1.49
C LEU A 173 23.27 21.81 -2.02
N TYR A 174 24.29 22.20 -1.29
CA TYR A 174 25.16 23.28 -1.69
C TYR A 174 26.63 22.94 -1.47
N THR A 175 27.49 23.59 -2.25
CA THR A 175 28.94 23.51 -2.08
C THR A 175 29.44 24.93 -1.96
N SER A 176 30.16 25.23 -0.88
CA SER A 176 30.89 26.49 -0.73
C SER A 176 32.18 26.46 -1.57
N PRO A 177 32.68 27.60 -2.05
CA PRO A 177 34.02 27.66 -2.63
C PRO A 177 35.03 27.23 -1.58
N SER A 178 35.99 26.40 -1.96
CA SER A 178 37.18 26.14 -1.13
C SER A 178 38.02 27.41 -1.03
N PRO A 179 38.57 27.72 0.12
CA PRO A 179 39.47 28.86 0.29
C PRO A 179 40.71 28.73 -0.63
#